data_029918f6ec86ad74f30f9bea0c4ad664
#
_entry.id   029918f6ec86ad74f30f9bea0c4ad664
#
_cell.length_a   1.000
_cell.length_b   1.000
_cell.length_c   1.000
_cell.angle_alpha   90.00
_cell.angle_beta   90.00
_cell.angle_gamma   90.00
#
_symmetry.space_group_name_H-M   'P 1'
#
loop_
_entity.id
_entity.type
_entity.pdbx_description
1 polymer ?
#
loop_
_entity_poly.entity_id
_entity_poly.type
_entity_poly.pdbx_seq_one_letter_code
_entity_poly.pdbx_strand_id
1 'polypeptide(L)'
;DAVALPFACSSFDGCLGVLGGLEVIATLNDHGVRTARPVLVAFFTDEEGSRFGTDMLGSAVATGRLSLDEAYALRDKRGLVLRDELESIGFLGDACERMAPPHVYLECHIEQGPVLASRAVELGVVTGVQAISWHELTIVGRSAHAGTTPMGLRAGPAVAAARRAPFMR
;
A
#
# COMPACT_ATOMS: atom_id res chain seq x y z
N ASP A 1 19.41 1.76 -5.95
CA ASP A 1 18.91 0.85 -6.99
C ASP A 1 17.41 0.66 -6.78
N ALA A 2 16.62 1.42 -7.53
CA ALA A 2 15.19 1.19 -7.59
C ALA A 2 14.98 -0.22 -8.15
N VAL A 3 14.47 -1.12 -7.33
CA VAL A 3 13.95 -2.38 -7.83
C VAL A 3 12.73 -2.02 -8.66
N ALA A 4 12.91 -1.95 -9.97
CA ALA A 4 11.79 -1.88 -10.89
C ALA A 4 11.00 -3.17 -10.70
N LEU A 5 9.90 -3.09 -9.97
CA LEU A 5 8.91 -4.15 -9.96
C LEU A 5 8.32 -4.23 -11.37
N PRO A 6 8.31 -5.41 -12.00
CA PRO A 6 7.95 -5.56 -13.41
C PRO A 6 6.44 -5.48 -13.68
N PHE A 7 5.69 -4.77 -12.85
CA PHE A 7 4.24 -4.72 -12.98
C PHE A 7 3.76 -3.31 -13.30
N ALA A 8 3.03 -3.20 -14.40
CA ALA A 8 2.39 -1.98 -14.88
C ALA A 8 1.41 -1.33 -13.88
N CYS A 9 1.09 -1.99 -12.77
CA CYS A 9 0.20 -1.46 -11.74
C CYS A 9 0.70 -0.17 -11.12
N SER A 10 1.98 -0.08 -10.79
CA SER A 10 2.56 1.08 -10.10
C SER A 10 2.59 2.37 -10.94
N SER A 11 2.39 2.29 -12.25
CA SER A 11 2.38 3.48 -13.12
C SER A 11 1.07 4.27 -13.05
N PHE A 12 0.00 3.66 -12.60
CA PHE A 12 -1.34 4.27 -12.53
C PHE A 12 -1.88 4.34 -11.11
N ASP A 13 -1.44 3.43 -10.25
CA ASP A 13 -1.85 3.36 -8.87
C ASP A 13 -1.28 4.54 -8.06
N GLY A 14 -2.14 5.23 -7.32
CA GLY A 14 -1.81 6.46 -6.64
C GLY A 14 -1.60 7.67 -7.57
N CYS A 15 -0.92 7.49 -8.70
CA CYS A 15 -0.66 8.56 -9.66
C CYS A 15 -1.94 9.15 -10.25
N LEU A 16 -2.94 8.31 -10.56
CA LEU A 16 -4.23 8.77 -11.07
C LEU A 16 -4.91 9.74 -10.10
N GLY A 17 -4.96 9.39 -8.82
CA GLY A 17 -5.58 10.22 -7.78
C GLY A 17 -4.88 11.57 -7.60
N VAL A 18 -3.54 11.55 -7.53
CA VAL A 18 -2.74 12.77 -7.37
C VAL A 18 -2.86 13.69 -8.58
N LEU A 19 -2.63 13.16 -9.79
CA LEU A 19 -2.69 13.94 -11.02
C LEU A 19 -4.11 14.43 -11.31
N GLY A 20 -5.13 13.62 -11.05
CA GLY A 20 -6.53 14.02 -11.15
C GLY A 20 -6.88 15.15 -10.20
N GLY A 21 -6.37 15.11 -8.97
CA GLY A 21 -6.53 16.21 -8.02
C GLY A 21 -5.87 17.51 -8.47
N LEU A 22 -4.67 17.45 -9.04
CA LEU A 22 -3.98 18.61 -9.61
C LEU A 22 -4.75 19.18 -10.82
N GLU A 23 -5.27 18.31 -11.70
CA GLU A 23 -6.08 18.71 -12.85
C GLU A 23 -7.38 19.40 -12.43
N VAL A 24 -8.03 18.90 -11.37
CA VAL A 24 -9.21 19.58 -10.78
C VAL A 24 -8.88 21.00 -10.36
N ILE A 25 -7.76 21.20 -9.64
CA ILE A 25 -7.35 22.55 -9.21
C ILE A 25 -7.03 23.43 -10.42
N ALA A 26 -6.31 22.91 -11.40
CA ALA A 26 -5.99 23.64 -12.65
C ALA A 26 -7.27 24.06 -13.36
N THR A 27 -8.21 23.14 -13.56
CA THR A 27 -9.50 23.42 -14.20
C THR A 27 -10.32 24.48 -13.47
N LEU A 28 -10.38 24.43 -12.12
CA LEU A 28 -11.05 25.43 -11.31
C LEU A 28 -10.43 26.81 -11.49
N ASN A 29 -9.11 26.91 -11.54
CA ASN A 29 -8.38 28.15 -11.75
C ASN A 29 -8.62 28.71 -13.17
N ASP A 30 -8.56 27.89 -14.20
CA ASP A 30 -8.78 28.29 -15.58
C ASP A 30 -10.17 28.86 -15.82
N HIS A 31 -11.17 28.37 -15.09
CA HIS A 31 -12.55 28.82 -15.16
C HIS A 31 -12.88 29.90 -14.12
N GLY A 32 -11.92 30.36 -13.35
CA GLY A 32 -12.11 31.39 -12.30
C GLY A 32 -13.08 30.97 -11.20
N VAL A 33 -13.25 29.67 -10.97
CA VAL A 33 -14.15 29.15 -9.95
C VAL A 33 -13.52 29.29 -8.57
N ARG A 34 -14.21 29.96 -7.67
CA ARG A 34 -13.82 30.05 -6.25
C ARG A 34 -14.66 29.09 -5.41
N THR A 35 -13.98 28.17 -4.75
CA THR A 35 -14.62 27.22 -3.83
C THR A 35 -14.86 27.86 -2.47
N ALA A 36 -15.94 27.45 -1.80
CA ALA A 36 -16.25 27.93 -0.44
C ALA A 36 -15.28 27.43 0.63
N ARG A 37 -14.57 26.33 0.34
CA ARG A 37 -13.54 25.74 1.20
C ARG A 37 -12.28 25.51 0.38
N PRO A 38 -11.09 25.53 1.00
CA PRO A 38 -9.87 25.20 0.30
C PRO A 38 -9.91 23.76 -0.24
N VAL A 39 -9.29 23.56 -1.41
CA VAL A 39 -9.07 22.24 -2.01
C VAL A 39 -7.60 21.88 -1.78
N LEU A 40 -7.35 20.70 -1.27
CA LEU A 40 -6.03 20.13 -1.01
C LEU A 40 -5.84 18.89 -1.86
N VAL A 41 -4.69 18.76 -2.49
CA VAL A 41 -4.23 17.50 -3.06
C VAL A 41 -3.21 16.90 -2.10
N ALA A 42 -3.43 15.68 -1.66
CA ALA A 42 -2.53 14.97 -0.78
C ALA A 42 -1.97 13.74 -1.49
N PHE A 43 -0.68 13.46 -1.26
CA PHE A 43 -0.07 12.18 -1.56
C PHE A 43 0.73 11.73 -0.34
N PHE A 44 0.69 10.46 -0.05
CA PHE A 44 1.17 9.95 1.22
C PHE A 44 2.39 9.04 1.04
N THR A 45 3.36 9.18 1.95
CA THR A 45 4.56 8.36 1.96
C THR A 45 4.24 6.93 2.39
N ASP A 46 4.82 5.94 1.69
CA ASP A 46 4.78 4.50 2.01
C ASP A 46 3.34 4.01 2.26
N GLU A 47 2.43 4.36 1.35
CA GLU A 47 1.02 3.98 1.42
C GLU A 47 0.88 2.47 1.38
N GLU A 48 1.60 1.80 0.48
CA GLU A 48 1.63 0.35 0.28
C GLU A 48 2.39 -0.41 1.37
N GLY A 49 3.05 0.27 2.29
CA GLY A 49 3.85 -0.36 3.35
C GLY A 49 5.01 -1.21 2.86
N SER A 50 5.43 -1.03 1.61
CA SER A 50 6.38 -1.92 0.93
C SER A 50 7.79 -1.89 1.53
N ARG A 51 8.21 -0.79 2.10
CA ARG A 51 9.54 -0.63 2.67
C ARG A 51 9.56 -0.76 4.19
N PHE A 52 8.68 -0.06 4.90
CA PHE A 52 8.70 0.01 6.37
C PHE A 52 7.65 -0.89 7.04
N GLY A 53 6.88 -1.65 6.25
CA GLY A 53 5.98 -2.70 6.75
C GLY A 53 4.74 -2.18 7.48
N THR A 54 4.39 -0.92 7.25
CA THR A 54 3.23 -0.27 7.85
C THR A 54 2.39 0.35 6.74
N ASP A 55 1.30 -0.29 6.39
CA ASP A 55 0.38 0.21 5.38
C ASP A 55 -0.15 1.60 5.75
N MET A 56 -0.39 2.43 4.76
CA MET A 56 -0.97 3.78 4.92
C MET A 56 -0.17 4.68 5.86
N LEU A 57 1.16 4.53 5.88
CA LEU A 57 2.04 5.22 6.82
C LEU A 57 1.80 6.73 6.87
N GLY A 58 1.88 7.40 5.72
CA GLY A 58 1.75 8.85 5.65
C GLY A 58 0.38 9.35 6.09
N SER A 59 -0.69 8.69 5.67
CA SER A 59 -2.06 9.05 6.06
C SER A 59 -2.34 8.75 7.53
N ALA A 60 -1.77 7.68 8.09
CA ALA A 60 -1.89 7.37 9.51
C ALA A 60 -1.25 8.46 10.39
N VAL A 61 -0.10 9.00 9.98
CA VAL A 61 0.53 10.13 10.68
C VAL A 61 -0.28 11.40 10.50
N ALA A 62 -0.68 11.73 9.27
CA ALA A 62 -1.44 12.94 8.97
C ALA A 62 -2.78 13.01 9.74
N THR A 63 -3.43 11.87 9.93
CA THR A 63 -4.69 11.76 10.70
C THR A 63 -4.49 11.55 12.20
N GLY A 64 -3.24 11.38 12.65
CA GLY A 64 -2.89 11.19 14.06
C GLY A 64 -3.19 9.80 14.60
N ARG A 65 -3.37 8.80 13.73
CA ARG A 65 -3.47 7.39 14.12
C ARG A 65 -2.11 6.79 14.51
N LEU A 66 -1.04 7.32 13.93
CA LEU A 66 0.34 7.02 14.28
C LEU A 66 1.04 8.32 14.66
N SER A 67 1.82 8.33 15.72
CA SER A 67 2.60 9.51 16.07
C SER A 67 3.78 9.68 15.11
N LEU A 68 4.22 10.92 14.93
CA LEU A 68 5.35 11.23 14.06
C LEU A 68 6.65 10.57 14.59
N ASP A 69 6.82 10.54 15.91
CA ASP A 69 8.00 9.93 16.54
C ASP A 69 8.04 8.42 16.32
N GLU A 70 6.90 7.74 16.46
CA GLU A 70 6.79 6.31 16.15
C GLU A 70 7.08 6.03 14.68
N ALA A 71 6.50 6.83 13.77
CA ALA A 71 6.78 6.71 12.33
C ALA A 71 8.27 6.91 12.03
N TYR A 72 8.89 7.95 12.55
CA TYR A 72 10.30 8.24 12.33
C TYR A 72 11.24 7.17 12.88
N ALA A 73 10.81 6.43 13.90
CA ALA A 73 11.59 5.33 14.47
C ALA A 73 11.47 4.01 13.70
N LEU A 74 10.58 3.91 12.70
CA LEU A 74 10.43 2.70 11.88
C LEU A 74 11.73 2.35 11.17
N ARG A 75 11.95 1.04 11.02
CA ARG A 75 13.11 0.49 10.35
C ARG A 75 12.70 -0.43 9.21
N ASP A 76 13.38 -0.31 8.09
CA ASP A 76 13.22 -1.25 6.99
C ASP A 76 13.91 -2.60 7.28
N LYS A 77 13.79 -3.57 6.36
CA LYS A 77 14.42 -4.90 6.45
C LYS A 77 15.96 -4.86 6.52
N ARG A 78 16.57 -3.74 6.15
CA ARG A 78 18.01 -3.50 6.22
C ARG A 78 18.43 -2.78 7.51
N GLY A 79 17.45 -2.41 8.36
CA GLY A 79 17.67 -1.67 9.60
C GLY A 79 17.79 -0.15 9.41
N LEU A 80 17.55 0.36 8.20
CA LEU A 80 17.60 1.80 7.92
C LEU A 80 16.36 2.49 8.52
N VAL A 81 16.59 3.64 9.13
CA VAL A 81 15.57 4.40 9.86
C VAL A 81 14.81 5.32 8.91
N LEU A 82 13.49 5.35 8.99
CA LEU A 82 12.65 6.17 8.11
C LEU A 82 13.06 7.66 8.14
N ARG A 83 13.30 8.21 9.31
CA ARG A 83 13.70 9.61 9.47
C ARG A 83 14.96 9.92 8.67
N ASP A 84 15.98 9.10 8.82
CA ASP A 84 17.30 9.31 8.19
C ASP A 84 17.17 9.21 6.66
N GLU A 85 16.32 8.30 6.19
CA GLU A 85 16.06 8.14 4.76
C GLU A 85 15.30 9.33 4.18
N LEU A 86 14.28 9.85 4.88
CA LEU A 86 13.57 11.07 4.46
C LEU A 86 14.48 12.28 4.45
N GLU A 87 15.35 12.44 5.45
CA GLU A 87 16.33 13.50 5.52
C GLU A 87 17.32 13.42 4.36
N SER A 88 17.81 12.23 4.06
CA SER A 88 18.79 11.98 2.99
C SER A 88 18.30 12.38 1.60
N ILE A 89 17.00 12.32 1.36
CA ILE A 89 16.37 12.70 0.09
C ILE A 89 15.70 14.09 0.14
N GLY A 90 15.85 14.83 1.25
CA GLY A 90 15.28 16.16 1.41
C GLY A 90 13.77 16.22 1.61
N PHE A 91 13.14 15.11 2.05
CA PHE A 91 11.70 15.00 2.25
C PHE A 91 11.29 14.85 3.72
N LEU A 92 12.18 15.16 4.66
CA LEU A 92 11.82 15.13 6.08
C LEU A 92 10.69 16.11 6.41
N GLY A 93 10.68 17.28 5.74
CA GLY A 93 9.70 18.34 5.94
C GLY A 93 9.88 19.08 7.25
N ASP A 94 9.21 20.23 7.34
CA ASP A 94 9.22 21.08 8.53
C ASP A 94 7.89 21.02 9.29
N ALA A 95 6.87 20.42 8.68
CA ALA A 95 5.52 20.44 9.22
C ALA A 95 5.33 19.35 10.28
N CYS A 96 5.05 19.80 11.48
CA CYS A 96 4.54 18.97 12.58
C CYS A 96 3.01 19.01 12.69
N GLU A 97 2.34 19.69 11.76
CA GLU A 97 0.90 19.88 11.82
C GLU A 97 0.16 18.67 11.28
N ARG A 98 -0.76 18.18 12.08
CA ARG A 98 -1.71 17.16 11.63
C ARG A 98 -2.68 17.79 10.64
N MET A 99 -3.08 17.01 9.65
CA MET A 99 -4.15 17.41 8.76
C MET A 99 -5.44 17.61 9.56
N ALA A 100 -6.02 18.81 9.48
CA ALA A 100 -7.35 19.04 10.07
C ALA A 100 -8.35 18.09 9.37
N PRO A 101 -9.36 17.59 10.09
CA PRO A 101 -10.38 16.75 9.48
C PRO A 101 -11.00 17.42 8.26
N PRO A 102 -10.91 16.83 7.07
CA PRO A 102 -11.48 17.42 5.87
C PRO A 102 -13.01 17.40 5.93
N HIS A 103 -13.65 18.39 5.29
CA HIS A 103 -15.10 18.37 5.12
C HIS A 103 -15.56 17.21 4.24
N VAL A 104 -14.78 16.91 3.19
CA VAL A 104 -14.96 15.77 2.28
C VAL A 104 -13.57 15.28 1.88
N TYR A 105 -13.41 13.98 1.78
CA TYR A 105 -12.28 13.32 1.15
C TYR A 105 -12.78 12.59 -0.08
N LEU A 106 -12.11 12.81 -1.21
CA LEU A 106 -12.39 12.15 -2.48
C LEU A 106 -11.10 11.53 -2.98
N GLU A 107 -11.19 10.30 -3.44
CA GLU A 107 -10.09 9.58 -4.02
C GLU A 107 -10.52 8.94 -5.33
N CYS A 108 -9.77 9.19 -6.40
CA CYS A 108 -9.91 8.50 -7.66
C CYS A 108 -8.85 7.41 -7.72
N HIS A 109 -9.28 6.16 -7.69
CA HIS A 109 -8.42 5.00 -7.65
C HIS A 109 -8.73 4.08 -8.83
N ILE A 110 -7.72 3.37 -9.34
CA ILE A 110 -7.93 2.29 -10.30
C ILE A 110 -8.59 1.10 -9.61
N GLU A 111 -9.34 0.28 -10.33
CA GLU A 111 -9.98 -0.90 -9.72
C GLU A 111 -8.96 -1.98 -9.30
N GLN A 112 -7.82 -2.07 -9.96
CA GLN A 112 -6.87 -3.19 -9.84
C GLN A 112 -7.51 -4.57 -10.01
N GLY A 113 -8.59 -4.63 -10.76
CA GLY A 113 -9.39 -5.83 -10.95
C GLY A 113 -10.14 -5.82 -12.28
N PRO A 114 -10.81 -6.91 -12.64
CA PRO A 114 -11.45 -7.07 -13.94
C PRO A 114 -12.93 -6.70 -13.97
N VAL A 115 -13.55 -6.31 -12.86
CA VAL A 115 -15.03 -6.27 -12.74
C VAL A 115 -15.62 -5.14 -13.58
N LEU A 116 -15.09 -3.92 -13.44
CA LEU A 116 -15.57 -2.78 -14.24
C LEU A 116 -15.32 -3.03 -15.74
N ALA A 117 -14.11 -3.46 -16.09
CA ALA A 117 -13.76 -3.75 -17.48
C ALA A 117 -14.64 -4.84 -18.08
N SER A 118 -14.91 -5.93 -17.36
CA SER A 118 -15.77 -7.03 -17.84
C SER A 118 -17.23 -6.61 -18.04
N ARG A 119 -17.66 -5.54 -17.41
CA ARG A 119 -19.01 -4.98 -17.50
C ARG A 119 -19.10 -3.76 -18.42
N ALA A 120 -17.99 -3.37 -19.06
CA ALA A 120 -17.88 -2.15 -19.85
C ALA A 120 -18.37 -0.90 -19.09
N VAL A 121 -18.02 -0.81 -17.79
CA VAL A 121 -18.32 0.31 -16.89
C VAL A 121 -17.04 1.11 -16.67
N GLU A 122 -17.08 2.40 -16.93
CA GLU A 122 -15.90 3.26 -16.82
C GLU A 122 -15.62 3.71 -15.39
N LEU A 123 -16.66 3.92 -14.60
CA LEU A 123 -16.57 4.43 -13.22
C LEU A 123 -17.44 3.62 -12.28
N GLY A 124 -16.96 3.40 -11.08
CA GLY A 124 -17.70 2.75 -10.00
C GLY A 124 -17.56 3.52 -8.68
N VAL A 125 -18.62 3.53 -7.91
CA VAL A 125 -18.56 4.07 -6.54
C VAL A 125 -18.26 2.91 -5.59
N VAL A 126 -17.18 3.03 -4.81
CA VAL A 126 -16.82 2.03 -3.81
C VAL A 126 -17.82 2.05 -2.67
N THR A 127 -18.49 0.92 -2.43
CA THR A 127 -19.49 0.77 -1.35
C THR A 127 -18.96 -0.04 -0.17
N GLY A 128 -17.79 -0.63 -0.31
CA GLY A 128 -17.14 -1.42 0.73
C GLY A 128 -15.81 -1.98 0.24
N VAL A 129 -14.99 -2.44 1.17
CA VAL A 129 -13.71 -3.09 0.91
C VAL A 129 -13.68 -4.46 1.57
N GLN A 130 -12.90 -5.37 0.99
CA GLN A 130 -12.67 -6.68 1.57
C GLN A 130 -11.61 -6.57 2.68
N ALA A 131 -11.76 -7.37 3.71
CA ALA A 131 -10.72 -7.54 4.71
C ALA A 131 -9.57 -8.35 4.12
N ILE A 132 -8.33 -7.95 4.43
CA ILE A 132 -7.11 -8.66 4.05
C ILE A 132 -6.46 -9.20 5.31
N SER A 133 -5.97 -10.43 5.22
CA SER A 133 -5.23 -11.09 6.30
C SER A 133 -3.94 -11.66 5.74
N TRP A 134 -2.82 -11.23 6.28
CA TRP A 134 -1.48 -11.70 5.89
C TRP A 134 -1.00 -12.74 6.88
N HIS A 135 -0.52 -13.87 6.37
CA HIS A 135 0.02 -14.95 7.19
C HIS A 135 1.39 -15.36 6.69
N GLU A 136 2.32 -15.51 7.59
CA GLU A 136 3.60 -16.13 7.34
C GLU A 136 3.60 -17.53 7.94
N LEU A 137 3.94 -18.53 7.14
CA LEU A 137 3.99 -19.92 7.55
C LEU A 137 5.39 -20.49 7.35
N THR A 138 6.02 -20.87 8.44
CA THR A 138 7.27 -21.63 8.39
C THR A 138 6.98 -23.12 8.54
N ILE A 139 7.31 -23.93 7.51
CA ILE A 139 7.10 -25.37 7.50
C ILE A 139 8.45 -26.06 7.56
N VAL A 140 8.74 -26.68 8.68
CA VAL A 140 9.97 -27.42 8.92
C VAL A 140 9.77 -28.88 8.52
N GLY A 141 10.59 -29.35 7.60
CA GLY A 141 10.60 -30.74 7.15
C GLY A 141 11.90 -31.44 7.48
N ARG A 142 12.01 -32.68 7.03
CA ARG A 142 13.20 -33.48 7.16
C ARG A 142 13.58 -34.08 5.79
N SER A 143 14.85 -34.00 5.44
CA SER A 143 15.36 -34.60 4.24
C SER A 143 15.21 -36.14 4.30
N ALA A 144 14.84 -36.74 3.19
CA ALA A 144 14.67 -38.18 3.06
C ALA A 144 15.10 -38.65 1.66
N HIS A 145 15.71 -39.79 1.58
CA HIS A 145 16.10 -40.39 0.31
C HIS A 145 14.86 -40.76 -0.52
N ALA A 146 14.83 -40.35 -1.78
CA ALA A 146 13.67 -40.50 -2.65
C ALA A 146 13.27 -41.97 -2.93
N GLY A 147 14.25 -42.87 -3.01
CA GLY A 147 14.01 -44.28 -3.33
C GLY A 147 13.86 -45.21 -2.13
N THR A 148 14.54 -44.94 -1.00
CA THR A 148 14.63 -45.87 0.13
C THR A 148 13.77 -45.49 1.34
N THR A 149 13.29 -44.26 1.39
CA THR A 149 12.42 -43.83 2.52
C THR A 149 10.94 -44.01 2.15
N PRO A 150 10.21 -44.91 2.83
CA PRO A 150 8.78 -45.10 2.63
C PRO A 150 8.00 -43.76 2.85
N MET A 151 6.92 -43.58 2.12
CA MET A 151 6.12 -42.34 2.14
C MET A 151 5.64 -42.00 3.56
N GLY A 152 5.20 -42.96 4.36
CA GLY A 152 4.74 -42.74 5.73
C GLY A 152 5.80 -42.23 6.72
N LEU A 153 7.10 -42.35 6.34
CA LEU A 153 8.23 -41.89 7.14
C LEU A 153 8.81 -40.54 6.66
N ARG A 154 8.27 -40.01 5.58
CA ARG A 154 8.71 -38.72 5.03
C ARG A 154 8.03 -37.55 5.71
N ALA A 155 8.80 -36.52 6.03
CA ALA A 155 8.32 -35.23 6.53
C ALA A 155 8.63 -34.15 5.47
N GLY A 156 7.91 -34.22 4.34
CA GLY A 156 8.14 -33.29 3.21
C GLY A 156 7.38 -31.97 3.40
N PRO A 157 8.08 -30.83 3.49
CA PRO A 157 7.43 -29.54 3.72
C PRO A 157 6.51 -29.13 2.58
N ALA A 158 6.86 -29.45 1.32
CA ALA A 158 6.03 -29.13 0.16
C ALA A 158 4.65 -29.82 0.22
N VAL A 159 4.57 -31.07 0.66
CA VAL A 159 3.30 -31.79 0.84
C VAL A 159 2.46 -31.17 1.94
N ALA A 160 3.09 -30.75 3.05
CA ALA A 160 2.40 -30.07 4.13
C ALA A 160 1.88 -28.71 3.68
N ALA A 161 2.64 -27.93 2.92
CA ALA A 161 2.22 -26.68 2.31
C ALA A 161 1.00 -26.88 1.39
N ALA A 162 1.09 -27.85 0.46
CA ALA A 162 0.00 -28.14 -0.46
C ALA A 162 -1.31 -28.54 0.24
N ARG A 163 -1.22 -29.28 1.36
CA ARG A 163 -2.39 -29.65 2.17
C ARG A 163 -3.01 -28.48 2.93
N ARG A 164 -2.23 -27.43 3.23
CA ARG A 164 -2.71 -26.23 3.94
C ARG A 164 -3.24 -25.17 3.01
N ALA A 165 -2.74 -25.06 1.78
CA ALA A 165 -3.17 -24.05 0.81
C ALA A 165 -4.69 -23.95 0.60
N PRO A 166 -5.49 -25.04 0.57
CA PRO A 166 -6.95 -24.92 0.43
C PRO A 166 -7.67 -24.23 1.61
N PHE A 167 -7.01 -24.14 2.77
CA PHE A 167 -7.58 -23.53 3.97
C PHE A 167 -7.18 -22.06 4.15
N MET A 168 -6.40 -21.50 3.21
CA MET A 168 -5.92 -20.12 3.24
C MET A 168 -6.65 -19.20 2.24
N ARG A 169 -7.89 -19.55 1.90
CA ARG A 169 -8.75 -18.76 1.01
C ARG A 169 -9.78 -17.96 1.81
#